data_afda4e1cb6a64ceeff2e9b41d04fd7f5
#
_entry.id   afda4e1cb6a64ceeff2e9b41d04fd7f5
#
_cell.length_a   1.000
_cell.length_b   1.000
_cell.length_c   1.000
_cell.angle_alpha   90.00
_cell.angle_beta   90.00
_cell.angle_gamma   90.00
#
_symmetry.space_group_name_H-M   'P 1'
#
loop_
_entity.id
_entity.type
_entity.pdbx_description
1 polymer ?
#
loop_
_entity_poly.entity_id
_entity_poly.type
_entity_poly.pdbx_seq_one_letter_code
_entity_poly.pdbx_strand_id
1 'polypeptide(L)'
;MKRGRKKKLAISLMDYMGKRRDMKRQLKKEGTAELYEVAVRHFLRFVKNPGFCLADLNRALVIDFITYLQGKGLATNTVNTYISSLRALYNTACQESLIPASYYPMQHIYITDYQ
;
A
#
# COMPACT_ATOMS: atom_id res chain seq x y z
N MET A 1 -23.12 -19.58 4.88
CA MET A 1 -22.44 -19.47 4.89
C MET A 1 -21.38 -18.78 5.30
N LYS A 2 -20.42 -18.97 5.36
CA LYS A 2 -19.36 -18.42 5.78
C LYS A 2 -18.73 -17.54 4.95
N ARG A 3 -19.22 -17.19 3.89
CA ARG A 3 -18.61 -16.34 3.01
C ARG A 3 -18.39 -15.03 3.52
N GLY A 4 -19.17 -14.50 4.45
CA GLY A 4 -19.02 -13.16 4.97
C GLY A 4 -17.68 -12.90 5.59
N ARG A 5 -17.09 -13.89 6.22
CA ARG A 5 -15.85 -13.68 6.84
C ARG A 5 -14.75 -13.53 5.88
N LYS A 6 -14.79 -14.23 4.80
CA LYS A 6 -13.76 -14.10 3.82
C LYS A 6 -13.75 -12.77 3.15
N LYS A 7 -14.88 -12.11 3.07
CA LYS A 7 -14.95 -10.83 2.44
C LYS A 7 -14.10 -9.79 3.11
N LYS A 8 -13.92 -9.88 4.41
CA LYS A 8 -13.08 -8.95 5.07
C LYS A 8 -11.66 -9.02 4.59
N LEU A 9 -11.14 -10.23 4.37
CA LEU A 9 -9.79 -10.41 3.91
C LEU A 9 -9.65 -10.17 2.43
N ALA A 10 -10.78 -10.08 1.74
CA ALA A 10 -10.77 -9.88 0.29
C ALA A 10 -10.93 -8.43 -0.12
N ILE A 11 -10.70 -7.50 0.79
CA ILE A 11 -10.80 -6.09 0.46
C ILE A 11 -9.66 -5.73 -0.47
N SER A 12 -10.00 -5.15 -1.62
CA SER A 12 -8.96 -4.82 -2.59
C SER A 12 -8.19 -3.58 -2.14
N LEU A 13 -6.92 -3.55 -2.50
CA LEU A 13 -6.07 -2.41 -2.18
C LEU A 13 -6.61 -1.15 -2.85
N MET A 14 -7.09 -1.27 -4.09
CA MET A 14 -7.62 -0.12 -4.81
C MET A 14 -8.84 0.47 -4.09
N ASP A 15 -9.75 -0.39 -3.65
CA ASP A 15 -10.95 0.09 -2.96
C ASP A 15 -10.59 0.73 -1.63
N TYR A 16 -9.68 0.13 -0.89
CA TYR A 16 -9.29 0.69 0.39
C TYR A 16 -8.58 2.03 0.21
N MET A 17 -7.69 2.10 -0.77
CA MET A 17 -7.00 3.35 -1.06
C MET A 17 -8.01 4.44 -1.42
N GLY A 18 -9.01 4.10 -2.23
CA GLY A 18 -10.01 5.09 -2.62
C GLY A 18 -10.75 5.67 -1.43
N LYS A 19 -11.08 4.81 -0.48
CA LYS A 19 -11.76 5.24 0.72
C LYS A 19 -10.88 6.17 1.55
N ARG A 20 -9.63 5.81 1.75
CA ARG A 20 -8.72 6.63 2.54
C ARG A 20 -8.38 7.93 1.82
N ARG A 21 -8.24 7.86 0.49
CA ARG A 21 -7.99 9.04 -0.31
C ARG A 21 -9.11 10.06 -0.17
N ASP A 22 -10.34 9.59 -0.25
CA ASP A 22 -11.49 10.48 -0.16
C ASP A 22 -11.59 11.11 1.23
N MET A 23 -11.26 10.36 2.27
CA MET A 23 -11.24 10.91 3.62
C MET A 23 -10.21 12.01 3.74
N LYS A 24 -9.04 11.82 3.14
CA LYS A 24 -8.00 12.85 3.20
C LYS A 24 -8.45 14.11 2.47
N ARG A 25 -9.18 13.94 1.36
CA ARG A 25 -9.68 15.09 0.63
C ARG A 25 -10.70 15.87 1.45
N GLN A 26 -11.54 15.17 2.19
CA GLN A 26 -12.48 15.83 3.07
C GLN A 26 -11.77 16.63 4.15
N LEU A 27 -10.59 16.19 4.56
CA LEU A 27 -9.80 16.88 5.55
C LEU A 27 -8.88 17.93 4.92
N LYS A 28 -9.09 18.22 3.64
CA LYS A 28 -8.29 19.19 2.90
C LYS A 28 -6.83 18.81 2.80
N LYS A 29 -6.53 17.52 2.81
CA LYS A 29 -5.16 17.03 2.67
C LYS A 29 -4.98 16.47 1.27
N GLU A 30 -5.09 17.34 0.30
CA GLU A 30 -5.07 16.94 -1.09
C GLU A 30 -3.75 16.30 -1.51
N GLY A 31 -2.63 16.80 -1.00
CA GLY A 31 -1.33 16.23 -1.34
C GLY A 31 -1.20 14.78 -0.88
N THR A 32 -1.65 14.49 0.34
CA THR A 32 -1.61 13.14 0.85
C THR A 32 -2.53 12.23 0.05
N ALA A 33 -3.72 12.75 -0.30
CA ALA A 33 -4.68 11.98 -1.07
C ALA A 33 -4.09 11.58 -2.41
N GLU A 34 -3.42 12.51 -3.06
CA GLU A 34 -2.83 12.23 -4.36
C GLU A 34 -1.67 11.24 -4.26
N LEU A 35 -0.88 11.33 -3.21
CA LEU A 35 0.21 10.39 -3.02
C LEU A 35 -0.30 8.96 -2.82
N TYR A 36 -1.40 8.81 -2.10
CA TYR A 36 -2.01 7.49 -1.95
C TYR A 36 -2.36 6.92 -3.32
N GLU A 37 -2.99 7.74 -4.14
CA GLU A 37 -3.43 7.28 -5.44
C GLU A 37 -2.26 6.92 -6.35
N VAL A 38 -1.25 7.78 -6.39
CA VAL A 38 -0.09 7.54 -7.25
C VAL A 38 0.67 6.31 -6.81
N ALA A 39 0.89 6.16 -5.51
CA ALA A 39 1.64 5.02 -4.99
C ALA A 39 0.94 3.70 -5.30
N VAL A 40 -0.38 3.65 -5.08
CA VAL A 40 -1.12 2.42 -5.31
C VAL A 40 -1.17 2.10 -6.80
N ARG A 41 -1.30 3.13 -7.64
CA ARG A 41 -1.30 2.90 -9.07
C ARG A 41 0.00 2.27 -9.54
N HIS A 42 1.12 2.79 -9.05
CA HIS A 42 2.41 2.22 -9.41
C HIS A 42 2.51 0.78 -8.93
N PHE A 43 2.03 0.52 -7.72
CA PHE A 43 2.11 -0.82 -7.18
C PHE A 43 1.25 -1.80 -7.97
N LEU A 44 0.02 -1.41 -8.31
CA LEU A 44 -0.86 -2.30 -9.05
C LEU A 44 -0.34 -2.57 -10.45
N ARG A 45 0.33 -1.58 -11.03
CA ARG A 45 0.95 -1.78 -12.32
C ARG A 45 2.11 -2.76 -12.23
N PHE A 46 2.84 -2.70 -11.13
CA PHE A 46 3.95 -3.62 -10.89
C PHE A 46 3.45 -5.06 -10.75
N VAL A 47 2.42 -5.27 -9.93
CA VAL A 47 1.92 -6.63 -9.73
C VAL A 47 1.03 -7.09 -10.88
N LYS A 48 0.59 -6.17 -11.73
CA LYS A 48 -0.26 -6.47 -12.88
C LYS A 48 -1.56 -7.15 -12.44
N ASN A 49 -2.11 -6.67 -11.35
CA ASN A 49 -3.33 -7.25 -10.80
C ASN A 49 -4.17 -6.16 -10.15
N PRO A 50 -5.12 -5.58 -10.88
CA PRO A 50 -5.95 -4.52 -10.30
C PRO A 50 -6.84 -5.00 -9.16
N GLY A 51 -7.06 -6.30 -9.06
CA GLY A 51 -7.83 -6.85 -7.96
C GLY A 51 -6.99 -7.25 -6.75
N PHE A 52 -5.75 -6.84 -6.71
CA PHE A 52 -4.86 -7.17 -5.59
C PHE A 52 -5.51 -6.78 -4.26
N CYS A 53 -5.54 -7.71 -3.31
CA CYS A 53 -6.18 -7.46 -2.03
C CYS A 53 -5.17 -7.10 -0.95
N LEU A 54 -5.64 -6.40 0.09
CA LEU A 54 -4.77 -6.00 1.19
C LEU A 54 -3.97 -7.18 1.74
N ALA A 55 -4.65 -8.32 1.94
CA ALA A 55 -4.00 -9.46 2.56
C ALA A 55 -3.00 -10.17 1.65
N ASP A 56 -2.94 -9.79 0.39
CA ASP A 56 -2.02 -10.44 -0.56
C ASP A 56 -0.61 -9.88 -0.48
N LEU A 57 -0.42 -8.76 0.20
CA LEU A 57 0.91 -8.17 0.29
C LEU A 57 1.77 -8.97 1.25
N ASN A 58 3.01 -9.18 0.88
CA ASN A 58 3.97 -9.79 1.78
C ASN A 58 5.29 -9.03 1.67
N ARG A 59 6.19 -9.33 2.59
CA ARG A 59 7.45 -8.59 2.69
C ARG A 59 8.28 -8.70 1.42
N ALA A 60 8.36 -9.90 0.86
CA ALA A 60 9.15 -10.10 -0.35
C ALA A 60 8.63 -9.23 -1.48
N LEU A 61 7.31 -9.13 -1.60
CA LEU A 61 6.71 -8.34 -2.65
C LEU A 61 7.01 -6.86 -2.48
N VAL A 62 7.04 -6.37 -1.23
CA VAL A 62 7.40 -4.98 -0.98
C VAL A 62 8.83 -4.72 -1.41
N ILE A 63 9.73 -5.61 -1.08
CA ILE A 63 11.12 -5.47 -1.46
C ILE A 63 11.28 -5.49 -2.98
N ASP A 64 10.55 -6.37 -3.64
CA ASP A 64 10.58 -6.43 -5.09
C ASP A 64 10.03 -5.15 -5.72
N PHE A 65 9.01 -4.55 -5.10
CA PHE A 65 8.47 -3.30 -5.59
C PHE A 65 9.49 -2.17 -5.47
N ILE A 66 10.23 -2.14 -4.36
CA ILE A 66 11.29 -1.15 -4.19
C ILE A 66 12.32 -1.29 -5.30
N THR A 67 12.75 -2.53 -5.57
CA THR A 67 13.72 -2.79 -6.62
C THR A 67 13.17 -2.36 -7.98
N TYR A 68 11.90 -2.64 -8.22
CA TYR A 68 11.24 -2.25 -9.46
C TYR A 68 11.28 -0.72 -9.65
N LEU A 69 10.97 0.02 -8.58
CA LEU A 69 10.97 1.48 -8.65
C LEU A 69 12.38 2.01 -8.87
N GLN A 70 13.35 1.44 -8.19
CA GLN A 70 14.74 1.86 -8.37
C GLN A 70 15.22 1.55 -9.78
N GLY A 71 14.77 0.44 -10.33
CA GLY A 71 15.13 0.05 -11.70
C GLY A 71 14.57 1.00 -12.75
N LYS A 72 13.51 1.73 -12.41
CA LYS A 72 12.96 2.71 -13.32
C LYS A 72 13.74 4.03 -13.27
N GLY A 73 14.74 4.09 -12.43
CA GLY A 73 15.55 5.31 -12.33
C GLY A 73 14.96 6.38 -11.46
N LEU A 74 13.97 6.04 -10.62
CA LEU A 74 13.37 7.03 -9.74
C LEU A 74 14.32 7.40 -8.61
N ALA A 75 14.27 8.67 -8.22
CA ALA A 75 15.12 9.13 -7.13
C ALA A 75 14.72 8.44 -5.83
N THR A 76 15.69 8.30 -4.93
CA THR A 76 15.46 7.67 -3.64
C THR A 76 14.30 8.32 -2.88
N ASN A 77 14.21 9.65 -2.92
CA ASN A 77 13.12 10.33 -2.24
C ASN A 77 11.76 9.95 -2.80
N THR A 78 11.68 9.76 -4.11
CA THR A 78 10.43 9.38 -4.74
C THR A 78 10.04 7.96 -4.32
N VAL A 79 11.00 7.06 -4.31
CA VAL A 79 10.76 5.69 -3.87
C VAL A 79 10.28 5.69 -2.42
N ASN A 80 10.95 6.45 -1.57
CA ASN A 80 10.57 6.56 -0.17
C ASN A 80 9.14 7.08 -0.02
N THR A 81 8.77 8.05 -0.83
CA THR A 81 7.44 8.63 -0.77
C THR A 81 6.37 7.59 -1.10
N TYR A 82 6.59 6.80 -2.14
CA TYR A 82 5.63 5.79 -2.52
C TYR A 82 5.51 4.71 -1.47
N ILE A 83 6.64 4.26 -0.93
CA ILE A 83 6.61 3.22 0.09
C ILE A 83 5.98 3.75 1.38
N SER A 84 6.25 5.00 1.74
CA SER A 84 5.64 5.59 2.92
C SER A 84 4.12 5.68 2.78
N SER A 85 3.64 5.97 1.57
CA SER A 85 2.20 6.04 1.33
C SER A 85 1.56 4.68 1.50
N LEU A 86 2.19 3.62 0.96
CA LEU A 86 1.68 2.28 1.16
C LEU A 86 1.71 1.88 2.62
N ARG A 87 2.80 2.25 3.32
CA ARG A 87 2.92 1.94 4.74
C ARG A 87 1.81 2.60 5.54
N ALA A 88 1.50 3.86 5.23
CA ALA A 88 0.44 4.57 5.93
C ALA A 88 -0.91 3.87 5.71
N LEU A 89 -1.19 3.43 4.50
CA LEU A 89 -2.43 2.72 4.21
C LEU A 89 -2.49 1.40 4.98
N TYR A 90 -1.39 0.67 5.03
CA TYR A 90 -1.39 -0.60 5.74
C TYR A 90 -1.43 -0.43 7.26
N ASN A 91 -0.82 0.64 7.78
CA ASN A 91 -0.94 0.94 9.19
C ASN A 91 -2.40 1.17 9.57
N THR A 92 -3.10 1.95 8.75
CA THR A 92 -4.51 2.23 9.01
C THR A 92 -5.34 0.97 8.90
N ALA A 93 -5.04 0.12 7.91
CA ALA A 93 -5.77 -1.13 7.76
C ALA A 93 -5.60 -2.02 8.99
N CYS A 94 -4.39 -2.05 9.57
CA CYS A 94 -4.17 -2.79 10.80
C CYS A 94 -4.96 -2.21 11.94
N GLN A 95 -4.99 -0.88 12.05
CA GLN A 95 -5.75 -0.23 13.11
C GLN A 95 -7.23 -0.49 12.99
N GLU A 96 -7.71 -0.65 11.78
CA GLU A 96 -9.12 -0.94 11.54
C GLU A 96 -9.42 -2.43 11.56
N SER A 97 -8.44 -3.23 11.90
CA SER A 97 -8.58 -4.68 12.02
C SER A 97 -8.92 -5.35 10.70
N LEU A 98 -8.58 -4.74 9.59
CA LEU A 98 -8.82 -5.33 8.28
C LEU A 98 -7.76 -6.37 7.95
N ILE A 99 -6.57 -6.23 8.54
CA ILE A 99 -5.53 -7.25 8.49
C ILE A 99 -4.98 -7.39 9.90
N PRO A 100 -4.52 -8.60 10.27
CA PRO A 100 -4.00 -8.81 11.62
C PRO A 100 -2.72 -8.02 11.86
N ALA A 101 -2.56 -7.51 13.06
CA ALA A 101 -1.35 -6.78 13.41
C ALA A 101 -0.12 -7.68 13.31
N SER A 102 -0.29 -8.97 13.56
CA SER A 102 0.82 -9.90 13.46
C SER A 102 1.27 -10.11 12.02
N TYR A 103 0.45 -9.70 11.07
CA TYR A 103 0.77 -9.80 9.67
C TYR A 103 1.02 -8.42 9.12
N TYR A 104 2.10 -7.80 9.45
CA TYR A 104 2.38 -6.46 8.95
C TYR A 104 3.57 -6.56 7.98
N PRO A 105 3.30 -6.56 6.69
CA PRO A 105 4.34 -6.85 5.72
C PRO A 105 5.39 -5.74 5.55
N MET A 106 5.10 -4.56 6.07
CA MET A 106 6.02 -3.44 5.94
C MET A 106 6.97 -3.31 7.12
N GLN A 107 6.87 -4.21 8.09
CA GLN A 107 7.71 -4.10 9.28
C GLN A 107 9.18 -4.29 8.94
N HIS A 108 10.03 -3.45 9.52
CA HIS A 108 11.48 -3.55 9.33
C HIS A 108 11.96 -3.39 7.89
N ILE A 109 11.25 -2.58 7.12
CA ILE A 109 11.70 -2.25 5.76
C ILE A 109 12.21 -0.82 5.77
N TYR A 110 13.49 -0.65 5.46
CA TYR A 110 14.12 0.66 5.45
C TYR A 110 14.77 0.88 4.09
N ILE A 111 14.34 1.92 3.42
CA ILE A 111 14.77 2.13 2.04
C ILE A 111 16.14 2.76 1.93
N THR A 112 16.53 3.53 2.93
CA THR A 112 17.82 4.18 2.88
C THR A 112 18.99 3.20 2.74
N ASP A 113 18.73 1.94 3.03
CA ASP A 113 19.79 0.95 2.95
C ASP A 113 19.97 0.37 1.57
N TYR A 114 19.16 0.80 0.63
CA TYR A 114 19.23 0.24 -0.72
C TYR A 114 19.93 1.20 -1.65
N GLN A 115 21.16 1.35 -1.49
CA GLN A 115 21.93 2.28 -2.33
C GLN A 115 22.50 1.62 -3.55
#